data_5c5119faa2bf391bdffe07b55b7b131d
#
_entry.id   5c5119faa2bf391bdffe07b55b7b131d
#
_cell.length_a   1.000
_cell.length_b   1.000
_cell.length_c   1.000
_cell.angle_alpha   90.00
_cell.angle_beta   90.00
_cell.angle_gamma   90.00
#
_symmetry.space_group_name_H-M   'P 1'
#
loop_
_entity.id
_entity.type
_entity.pdbx_description
1 polymer ?
#
loop_
_entity_poly.entity_id
_entity_poly.type
_entity_poly.pdbx_seq_one_letter_code
_entity_poly.pdbx_strand_id
1 'polypeptide(L)'
;MKLSLVVAVLCLVLLPAASFGQGEPGWNKHSLGANFELSIPMGDFADFLAGTGYGGNVRYQFGADSRGVFTATAGYLSWSKKDLGAGTSVQPAAFNIFLGGKYYVTDGFYASLEGGLYFVNYTYEGVVVGAEGNTTRFMLPIGVGFQKSGFEIGARYMLLDVDFNSFSFTLGYNFAL
;
A
#
# COMPACT_ATOMS: atom_id res chain seq x y z
N MET A 1 -3.18 13.25 -14.58
CA MET A 1 -2.40 12.09 -15.07
C MET A 1 -3.29 11.31 -16.03
N LYS A 2 -2.86 11.09 -17.26
CA LYS A 2 -3.77 10.53 -18.29
C LYS A 2 -4.02 9.03 -18.02
N LEU A 3 -5.28 8.62 -18.05
CA LEU A 3 -5.73 7.22 -17.88
C LEU A 3 -4.89 6.21 -18.70
N SER A 4 -4.39 6.64 -19.87
CA SER A 4 -3.52 5.86 -20.74
C SER A 4 -2.18 5.45 -20.10
N LEU A 5 -1.62 6.26 -19.21
CA LEU A 5 -0.37 5.91 -18.51
C LEU A 5 -0.61 4.83 -17.45
N VAL A 6 -1.71 4.91 -16.73
CA VAL A 6 -2.10 3.90 -15.72
C VAL A 6 -2.36 2.55 -16.38
N VAL A 7 -3.08 2.54 -17.51
CA VAL A 7 -3.34 1.31 -18.28
C VAL A 7 -2.04 0.74 -18.86
N ALA A 8 -1.12 1.56 -19.36
CA ALA A 8 0.16 1.11 -19.88
C ALA A 8 1.05 0.49 -18.80
N VAL A 9 1.10 1.11 -17.61
CA VAL A 9 1.84 0.56 -16.45
C VAL A 9 1.19 -0.76 -15.98
N LEU A 10 -0.14 -0.83 -15.92
CA LEU A 10 -0.86 -2.05 -15.57
C LEU A 10 -0.60 -3.17 -16.59
N CYS A 11 -0.60 -2.88 -17.88
CA CYS A 11 -0.26 -3.84 -18.93
C CYS A 11 1.20 -4.29 -18.85
N LEU A 12 2.15 -3.38 -18.54
CA LEU A 12 3.57 -3.73 -18.41
C LEU A 12 3.83 -4.65 -17.21
N VAL A 13 3.07 -4.49 -16.14
CA VAL A 13 3.14 -5.34 -14.94
C VAL A 13 2.47 -6.70 -15.16
N LEU A 14 1.44 -6.78 -16.02
CA LEU A 14 0.69 -8.01 -16.29
C LEU A 14 1.30 -8.90 -17.39
N LEU A 15 2.10 -8.33 -18.31
CA LEU A 15 2.73 -9.07 -19.41
C LEU A 15 3.70 -10.19 -18.98
N PRO A 16 4.53 -10.04 -17.93
CA PRO A 16 5.37 -11.14 -17.45
C PRO A 16 4.59 -12.26 -16.77
N ALA A 17 3.35 -12.01 -16.31
CA ALA A 17 2.56 -13.00 -15.58
C ALA A 17 2.24 -14.27 -16.38
N ALA A 18 2.22 -14.18 -17.70
CA ALA A 18 1.94 -15.32 -18.58
C ALA A 18 3.16 -16.24 -18.80
N SER A 19 4.36 -15.82 -18.42
CA SER A 19 5.61 -16.51 -18.77
C SER A 19 6.27 -17.25 -17.61
N PHE A 20 5.89 -16.96 -16.35
CA PHE A 20 6.50 -17.58 -15.18
C PHE A 20 5.58 -18.67 -14.65
N GLY A 21 6.04 -19.91 -14.79
CA GLY A 21 5.32 -21.10 -14.36
C GLY A 21 4.85 -20.99 -12.91
N GLN A 22 3.61 -21.35 -12.69
CA GLN A 22 2.94 -21.43 -11.40
C GLN A 22 3.60 -22.51 -10.52
N GLY A 23 4.72 -22.16 -9.89
CA GLY A 23 5.25 -22.95 -8.80
C GLY A 23 4.43 -22.64 -7.54
N GLU A 24 4.04 -23.66 -6.79
CA GLU A 24 3.55 -23.46 -5.43
C GLU A 24 4.53 -22.56 -4.67
N PRO A 25 4.07 -21.66 -3.77
CA PRO A 25 4.96 -20.83 -3.00
C PRO A 25 5.84 -21.73 -2.13
N GLY A 26 6.98 -22.06 -2.66
CA GLY A 26 8.04 -22.69 -1.88
C GLY A 26 8.56 -21.61 -0.94
N TRP A 27 8.45 -21.85 0.34
CA TRP A 27 8.78 -20.96 1.45
C TRP A 27 10.21 -20.41 1.41
N ASN A 28 11.09 -20.95 0.57
CA ASN A 28 12.48 -20.54 0.38
C ASN A 28 12.70 -19.78 -0.93
N LYS A 29 11.67 -19.17 -1.49
CA LYS A 29 11.76 -18.49 -2.79
C LYS A 29 11.55 -17.01 -2.65
N HIS A 30 12.23 -16.29 -3.52
CA HIS A 30 12.02 -14.87 -3.74
C HIS A 30 10.74 -14.68 -4.55
N SER A 31 9.97 -13.64 -4.23
CA SER A 31 8.85 -13.23 -5.07
C SER A 31 8.75 -11.71 -5.13
N LEU A 32 8.18 -11.22 -6.23
CA LEU A 32 7.88 -9.82 -6.44
C LEU A 32 6.37 -9.67 -6.62
N GLY A 33 5.73 -8.91 -5.73
CA GLY A 33 4.30 -8.65 -5.77
C GLY A 33 3.99 -7.27 -6.31
N ALA A 34 2.87 -7.16 -7.04
CA ALA A 34 2.25 -5.90 -7.38
C ALA A 34 0.83 -5.87 -6.82
N ASN A 35 0.52 -4.85 -6.03
CA ASN A 35 -0.76 -4.77 -5.34
C ASN A 35 -1.42 -3.42 -5.60
N PHE A 36 -2.73 -3.46 -5.83
CA PHE A 36 -3.62 -2.30 -5.67
C PHE A 36 -3.95 -2.13 -4.19
N GLU A 37 -4.10 -0.88 -3.75
CA GLU A 37 -4.44 -0.54 -2.37
C GLU A 37 -5.58 0.47 -2.34
N LEU A 38 -6.60 0.16 -1.53
CA LEU A 38 -7.68 1.06 -1.14
C LEU A 38 -7.50 1.43 0.32
N SER A 39 -7.39 2.71 0.64
CA SER A 39 -7.18 3.23 1.99
C SER A 39 -8.39 4.03 2.46
N ILE A 40 -8.89 3.70 3.65
CA ILE A 40 -9.99 4.38 4.32
C ILE A 40 -9.39 5.11 5.51
N PRO A 41 -9.28 6.45 5.46
CA PRO A 41 -8.80 7.26 6.57
C PRO A 41 -9.74 7.12 7.78
N MET A 42 -9.20 7.27 8.98
CA MET A 42 -9.94 7.20 10.24
C MET A 42 -9.53 8.34 11.17
N GLY A 43 -10.44 8.70 12.11
CA GLY A 43 -10.18 9.76 13.09
C GLY A 43 -9.88 11.11 12.43
N ASP A 44 -8.96 11.85 13.01
CA ASP A 44 -8.62 13.21 12.57
C ASP A 44 -8.16 13.27 11.10
N PHE A 45 -7.51 12.21 10.62
CA PHE A 45 -7.12 12.12 9.21
C PHE A 45 -8.33 12.12 8.28
N ALA A 46 -9.40 11.39 8.63
CA ALA A 46 -10.65 11.40 7.88
C ALA A 46 -11.42 12.71 8.03
N ASP A 47 -11.42 13.27 9.24
CA ASP A 47 -12.25 14.44 9.56
C ASP A 47 -11.70 15.72 8.94
N PHE A 48 -10.38 15.88 8.88
CA PHE A 48 -9.74 17.14 8.51
C PHE A 48 -8.91 17.11 7.23
N LEU A 49 -8.37 15.94 6.83
CA LEU A 49 -7.31 15.93 5.82
C LEU A 49 -7.61 15.09 4.57
N ALA A 50 -8.37 14.00 4.66
CA ALA A 50 -8.47 13.07 3.55
C ALA A 50 -9.85 12.41 3.40
N GLY A 51 -10.27 12.20 2.16
CA GLY A 51 -11.29 11.21 1.80
C GLY A 51 -10.66 9.84 1.53
N THR A 52 -11.43 8.93 0.93
CA THR A 52 -10.91 7.60 0.54
C THR A 52 -9.70 7.72 -0.38
N GLY A 53 -8.67 6.93 -0.11
CA GLY A 53 -7.44 6.87 -0.88
C GLY A 53 -7.33 5.61 -1.72
N TYR A 54 -6.58 5.71 -2.80
CA TYR A 54 -6.25 4.59 -3.68
C TYR A 54 -4.83 4.73 -4.20
N GLY A 55 -4.24 3.59 -4.49
CA GLY A 55 -2.88 3.56 -4.99
C GLY A 55 -2.40 2.14 -5.28
N GLY A 56 -1.10 1.95 -5.20
CA GLY A 56 -0.50 0.65 -5.39
C GLY A 56 0.86 0.55 -4.75
N ASN A 57 1.29 -0.68 -4.58
CA ASN A 57 2.62 -0.96 -4.08
C ASN A 57 3.27 -2.15 -4.80
N VAL A 58 4.59 -2.15 -4.78
CA VAL A 58 5.42 -3.28 -5.15
C VAL A 58 6.01 -3.86 -3.87
N ARG A 59 5.96 -5.18 -3.72
CA ARG A 59 6.45 -5.89 -2.56
C ARG A 59 7.40 -7.00 -2.97
N TYR A 60 8.62 -6.92 -2.49
CA TYR A 60 9.56 -8.03 -2.53
C TYR A 60 9.37 -8.90 -1.30
N GLN A 61 9.34 -10.22 -1.49
CA GLN A 61 9.20 -11.20 -0.41
C GLN A 61 10.35 -12.20 -0.47
N PHE A 62 10.86 -12.53 0.70
CA PHE A 62 11.90 -13.53 0.88
C PHE A 62 11.52 -14.48 2.01
N GLY A 63 11.39 -15.76 1.71
CA GLY A 63 11.08 -16.80 2.70
C GLY A 63 12.22 -16.96 3.69
N ALA A 64 11.92 -16.87 4.99
CA ALA A 64 12.88 -17.05 6.08
C ALA A 64 12.88 -18.50 6.58
N ASP A 65 11.71 -19.11 6.64
CA ASP A 65 11.50 -20.51 7.03
C ASP A 65 10.22 -21.05 6.39
N SER A 66 9.69 -22.17 6.91
CA SER A 66 8.47 -22.80 6.37
C SER A 66 7.18 -21.96 6.54
N ARG A 67 7.18 -20.92 7.36
CA ARG A 67 6.00 -20.07 7.64
C ARG A 67 6.30 -18.58 7.67
N GLY A 68 7.56 -18.19 7.85
CA GLY A 68 7.99 -16.81 7.96
C GLY A 68 8.48 -16.27 6.62
N VAL A 69 8.06 -15.07 6.27
CA VAL A 69 8.47 -14.36 5.05
C VAL A 69 8.84 -12.94 5.42
N PHE A 70 10.04 -12.51 5.07
CA PHE A 70 10.42 -11.09 5.12
C PHE A 70 9.82 -10.34 3.94
N THR A 71 9.42 -9.07 4.17
CA THR A 71 8.84 -8.20 3.16
C THR A 71 9.57 -6.87 3.09
N ALA A 72 9.75 -6.37 1.86
CA ALA A 72 10.13 -5.00 1.58
C ALA A 72 9.12 -4.42 0.59
N THR A 73 8.42 -3.36 1.01
CA THR A 73 7.31 -2.77 0.26
C THR A 73 7.62 -1.32 -0.08
N ALA A 74 7.40 -0.92 -1.32
CA ALA A 74 7.42 0.48 -1.75
C ALA A 74 6.10 0.79 -2.47
N GLY A 75 5.47 1.91 -2.15
CA GLY A 75 4.15 2.21 -2.67
C GLY A 75 3.84 3.70 -2.75
N TYR A 76 2.74 3.99 -3.43
CA TYR A 76 2.18 5.32 -3.54
C TYR A 76 0.67 5.27 -3.33
N LEU A 77 0.18 6.19 -2.51
CA LEU A 77 -1.23 6.40 -2.21
C LEU A 77 -1.60 7.86 -2.46
N SER A 78 -2.78 8.09 -3.03
CA SER A 78 -3.38 9.42 -3.16
C SER A 78 -4.79 9.37 -2.62
N TRP A 79 -5.12 10.31 -1.76
CA TRP A 79 -6.46 10.42 -1.18
C TRP A 79 -7.28 11.46 -1.93
N SER A 80 -8.59 11.28 -1.87
CA SER A 80 -9.56 12.23 -2.45
C SER A 80 -9.45 13.58 -1.73
N LYS A 81 -9.70 14.64 -2.46
CA LYS A 81 -9.74 16.01 -1.93
C LYS A 81 -10.76 16.11 -0.78
N LYS A 82 -10.39 16.86 0.24
CA LYS A 82 -11.24 17.26 1.35
C LYS A 82 -11.47 18.75 1.30
N ASP A 83 -12.73 19.15 1.33
CA ASP A 83 -13.12 20.55 1.43
C ASP A 83 -12.98 21.02 2.90
N LEU A 84 -12.18 22.07 3.11
CA LEU A 84 -11.93 22.68 4.42
C LEU A 84 -12.84 23.89 4.66
N GLY A 85 -13.73 24.22 3.73
CA GLY A 85 -14.57 25.41 3.77
C GLY A 85 -13.88 26.66 3.22
N ALA A 86 -14.62 27.75 3.12
CA ALA A 86 -14.15 29.03 2.56
C ALA A 86 -13.48 28.91 1.17
N GLY A 87 -13.86 27.91 0.37
CA GLY A 87 -13.28 27.66 -0.95
C GLY A 87 -11.88 27.07 -0.93
N THR A 88 -11.45 26.52 0.20
CA THR A 88 -10.13 25.86 0.35
C THR A 88 -10.31 24.35 0.41
N SER A 89 -9.48 23.61 -0.31
CA SER A 89 -9.43 22.15 -0.25
C SER A 89 -8.01 21.64 -0.10
N VAL A 90 -7.87 20.45 0.45
CA VAL A 90 -6.59 19.74 0.62
C VAL A 90 -6.65 18.36 -0.03
N GLN A 91 -5.58 17.98 -0.70
CA GLN A 91 -5.40 16.65 -1.26
C GLN A 91 -4.06 16.05 -0.77
N PRO A 92 -4.10 15.06 0.11
CA PRO A 92 -2.91 14.33 0.51
C PRO A 92 -2.50 13.30 -0.55
N ALA A 93 -1.19 13.09 -0.66
CA ALA A 93 -0.61 11.95 -1.38
C ALA A 93 0.65 11.51 -0.65
N ALA A 94 0.97 10.23 -0.67
CA ALA A 94 2.15 9.72 0.02
C ALA A 94 2.89 8.66 -0.80
N PHE A 95 4.21 8.77 -0.80
CA PHE A 95 5.12 7.67 -1.10
C PHE A 95 5.47 6.96 0.20
N ASN A 96 5.54 5.63 0.17
CA ASN A 96 5.86 4.86 1.37
C ASN A 96 6.92 3.78 1.10
N ILE A 97 7.70 3.48 2.16
CA ILE A 97 8.65 2.37 2.18
C ILE A 97 8.49 1.66 3.52
N PHE A 98 8.22 0.34 3.46
CA PHE A 98 8.09 -0.51 4.64
C PHE A 98 8.99 -1.73 4.56
N LEU A 99 9.49 -2.14 5.73
CA LEU A 99 10.17 -3.41 5.94
C LEU A 99 9.43 -4.18 7.03
N GLY A 100 9.38 -5.50 6.92
CA GLY A 100 8.69 -6.30 7.92
C GLY A 100 8.60 -7.76 7.55
N GLY A 101 7.50 -8.39 7.93
CA GLY A 101 7.29 -9.79 7.64
C GLY A 101 5.84 -10.22 7.65
N LYS A 102 5.64 -11.39 7.10
CA LYS A 102 4.41 -12.17 7.16
C LYS A 102 4.67 -13.49 7.87
N TYR A 103 3.73 -13.92 8.68
CA TYR A 103 3.72 -15.24 9.27
C TYR A 103 2.45 -15.97 8.83
N TYR A 104 2.62 -17.10 8.16
CA TYR A 104 1.50 -17.90 7.67
C TYR A 104 1.02 -18.85 8.75
N VAL A 105 -0.22 -18.66 9.20
CA VAL A 105 -0.87 -19.47 10.22
C VAL A 105 -1.45 -20.76 9.63
N THR A 106 -1.83 -20.73 8.36
CA THR A 106 -2.30 -21.89 7.57
C THR A 106 -1.81 -21.75 6.13
N ASP A 107 -2.16 -22.72 5.27
CA ASP A 107 -1.89 -22.66 3.83
C ASP A 107 -2.64 -21.50 3.17
N GLY A 108 -1.99 -20.35 3.16
CA GLY A 108 -2.47 -19.13 2.53
C GLY A 108 -2.87 -18.02 3.49
N PHE A 109 -3.39 -18.26 4.68
CA PHE A 109 -3.70 -17.21 5.64
C PHE A 109 -2.45 -16.76 6.40
N TYR A 110 -2.24 -15.43 6.45
CA TYR A 110 -1.10 -14.82 7.13
C TYR A 110 -1.52 -13.65 8.03
N ALA A 111 -0.69 -13.41 9.04
CA ALA A 111 -0.59 -12.15 9.75
C ALA A 111 0.68 -11.41 9.29
N SER A 112 0.65 -10.09 9.26
CA SER A 112 1.80 -9.27 8.87
C SER A 112 2.04 -8.14 9.86
N LEU A 113 3.32 -7.82 10.00
CA LEU A 113 3.80 -6.65 10.73
C LEU A 113 4.89 -6.01 9.89
N GLU A 114 4.72 -4.74 9.57
CA GLU A 114 5.69 -3.95 8.83
C GLU A 114 5.99 -2.66 9.61
N GLY A 115 7.12 -2.03 9.35
CA GLY A 115 7.47 -0.72 9.90
C GLY A 115 8.19 0.09 8.85
N GLY A 116 7.96 1.40 8.81
CA GLY A 116 8.60 2.24 7.80
C GLY A 116 8.09 3.66 7.76
N LEU A 117 8.34 4.31 6.64
CA LEU A 117 8.13 5.73 6.47
C LEU A 117 7.06 6.02 5.41
N TYR A 118 6.22 6.99 5.73
CA TYR A 118 5.38 7.72 4.80
C TYR A 118 5.99 9.10 4.54
N PHE A 119 6.17 9.44 3.28
CA PHE A 119 6.54 10.78 2.81
C PHE A 119 5.27 11.41 2.25
N VAL A 120 4.61 12.22 3.07
CA VAL A 120 3.29 12.78 2.75
C VAL A 120 3.46 14.17 2.18
N ASN A 121 2.79 14.41 1.05
CA ASN A 121 2.66 15.72 0.42
C ASN A 121 1.20 16.16 0.51
N TYR A 122 0.98 17.40 0.92
CA TYR A 122 -0.34 18.05 0.95
C TYR A 122 -0.37 19.11 -0.13
N THR A 123 -1.30 18.99 -1.06
CA THR A 123 -1.58 20.03 -2.06
C THR A 123 -2.83 20.79 -1.64
N TYR A 124 -2.69 22.10 -1.43
CA TYR A 124 -3.80 22.99 -1.07
C TYR A 124 -4.26 23.76 -2.30
N GLU A 125 -5.58 23.85 -2.50
CA GLU A 125 -6.20 24.65 -3.54
C GLU A 125 -7.21 25.64 -2.93
N GLY A 126 -7.35 26.85 -3.49
CA GLY A 126 -8.29 27.89 -3.05
C GLY A 126 -7.62 29.19 -2.63
N VAL A 127 -8.10 29.83 -1.55
CA VAL A 127 -7.62 31.14 -1.09
C VAL A 127 -6.13 31.12 -0.73
N VAL A 128 -5.57 29.97 -0.35
CA VAL A 128 -4.14 29.75 -0.14
C VAL A 128 -3.60 28.95 -1.32
N VAL A 129 -3.47 29.61 -2.47
CA VAL A 129 -2.93 28.96 -3.67
C VAL A 129 -1.44 28.71 -3.51
N GLY A 130 -1.02 27.45 -3.72
CA GLY A 130 0.40 27.09 -3.76
C GLY A 130 1.07 26.81 -2.42
N ALA A 131 0.31 26.66 -1.35
CA ALA A 131 0.88 26.10 -0.12
C ALA A 131 1.08 24.59 -0.32
N GLU A 132 2.33 24.15 -0.29
CA GLU A 132 2.70 22.74 -0.24
C GLU A 132 3.20 22.43 1.16
N GLY A 133 2.64 21.39 1.76
CA GLY A 133 3.10 20.87 3.05
C GLY A 133 3.72 19.49 2.86
N ASN A 134 4.94 19.29 3.34
CA ASN A 134 5.58 17.99 3.33
C ASN A 134 5.81 17.52 4.76
N THR A 135 5.50 16.27 5.03
CA THR A 135 5.80 15.64 6.32
C THR A 135 6.26 14.21 6.15
N THR A 136 7.13 13.77 7.02
CA THR A 136 7.55 12.36 7.08
C THR A 136 7.01 11.76 8.36
N ARG A 137 6.34 10.63 8.25
CA ARG A 137 5.72 9.90 9.37
C ARG A 137 6.25 8.49 9.44
N PHE A 138 6.59 8.04 10.64
CA PHE A 138 6.85 6.63 10.89
C PHE A 138 5.53 5.90 11.16
N MET A 139 5.32 4.78 10.46
CA MET A 139 4.10 3.99 10.54
C MET A 139 4.42 2.54 10.85
N LEU A 140 3.50 1.87 11.53
CA LEU A 140 3.57 0.44 11.85
C LEU A 140 2.30 -0.25 11.33
N PRO A 141 2.28 -0.67 10.05
CA PRO A 141 1.17 -1.46 9.51
C PRO A 141 1.11 -2.84 10.17
N ILE A 142 -0.04 -3.17 10.74
CA ILE A 142 -0.40 -4.53 11.14
C ILE A 142 -1.50 -5.05 10.22
N GLY A 143 -1.41 -6.29 9.79
CA GLY A 143 -2.37 -6.81 8.83
C GLY A 143 -2.61 -8.30 8.91
N VAL A 144 -3.63 -8.69 8.20
CA VAL A 144 -3.98 -10.08 7.92
C VAL A 144 -4.32 -10.23 6.45
N GLY A 145 -4.16 -11.42 5.92
CA GLY A 145 -4.52 -11.65 4.52
C GLY A 145 -4.49 -13.12 4.13
N PHE A 146 -4.76 -13.32 2.87
CA PHE A 146 -4.74 -14.63 2.23
C PHE A 146 -3.95 -14.52 0.93
N GLN A 147 -3.00 -15.43 0.73
CA GLN A 147 -2.19 -15.55 -0.47
C GLN A 147 -2.18 -17.00 -0.94
N LYS A 148 -2.61 -17.25 -2.17
CA LYS A 148 -2.59 -18.59 -2.78
C LYS A 148 -2.37 -18.50 -4.29
N SER A 149 -1.50 -19.36 -4.83
CA SER A 149 -1.18 -19.40 -6.26
C SER A 149 -0.82 -18.02 -6.85
N GLY A 150 -0.08 -17.21 -6.09
CA GLY A 150 0.31 -15.85 -6.46
C GLY A 150 -0.71 -14.77 -6.13
N PHE A 151 -2.01 -15.06 -6.08
CA PHE A 151 -3.02 -14.08 -5.70
C PHE A 151 -2.94 -13.73 -4.22
N GLU A 152 -3.08 -12.45 -3.91
CA GLU A 152 -3.06 -11.93 -2.56
C GLU A 152 -4.24 -10.98 -2.35
N ILE A 153 -4.96 -11.19 -1.24
CA ILE A 153 -5.91 -10.23 -0.69
C ILE A 153 -5.56 -9.99 0.77
N GLY A 154 -5.55 -8.75 1.20
CA GLY A 154 -5.19 -8.41 2.57
C GLY A 154 -5.93 -7.19 3.08
N ALA A 155 -5.90 -7.06 4.40
CA ALA A 155 -6.35 -5.90 5.13
C ALA A 155 -5.27 -5.51 6.14
N ARG A 156 -5.00 -4.21 6.29
CA ARG A 156 -4.00 -3.69 7.22
C ARG A 156 -4.47 -2.41 7.88
N TYR A 157 -4.07 -2.24 9.12
CA TYR A 157 -4.30 -1.04 9.90
C TYR A 157 -2.98 -0.33 10.16
N MET A 158 -2.95 0.97 9.91
CA MET A 158 -1.78 1.82 10.14
C MET A 158 -1.78 2.32 11.57
N LEU A 159 -0.78 1.87 12.36
CA LEU A 159 -0.58 2.27 13.77
C LEU A 159 0.50 3.34 13.89
N LEU A 160 0.58 3.93 15.07
CA LEU A 160 1.60 4.83 15.63
C LEU A 160 1.47 6.31 15.30
N ASP A 161 0.57 6.73 14.45
CA ASP A 161 0.26 8.16 14.31
C ASP A 161 -1.23 8.36 14.48
N VAL A 162 -1.65 8.89 15.64
CA VAL A 162 -3.08 9.13 15.95
C VAL A 162 -3.73 10.06 14.96
N ASP A 163 -2.95 10.96 14.36
CA ASP A 163 -3.44 11.93 13.37
C ASP A 163 -3.49 11.37 11.95
N PHE A 164 -2.99 10.14 11.71
CA PHE A 164 -2.84 9.55 10.38
C PHE A 164 -3.30 8.08 10.30
N ASN A 165 -4.27 7.72 11.10
CA ASN A 165 -4.81 6.37 11.10
C ASN A 165 -5.57 6.06 9.82
N SER A 166 -5.36 4.88 9.28
CA SER A 166 -6.13 4.39 8.14
C SER A 166 -6.26 2.87 8.16
N PHE A 167 -7.35 2.39 7.59
CA PHE A 167 -7.56 0.99 7.30
C PHE A 167 -7.41 0.77 5.80
N SER A 168 -6.57 -0.17 5.37
CA SER A 168 -6.31 -0.41 3.96
C SER A 168 -6.66 -1.83 3.56
N PHE A 169 -7.22 -1.97 2.36
CA PHE A 169 -7.40 -3.25 1.68
C PHE A 169 -6.42 -3.34 0.52
N THR A 170 -5.82 -4.51 0.33
CA THR A 170 -4.90 -4.79 -0.76
C THR A 170 -5.40 -5.96 -1.59
N LEU A 171 -5.23 -5.86 -2.90
CA LEU A 171 -5.47 -6.93 -3.86
C LEU A 171 -4.31 -6.95 -4.84
N GLY A 172 -3.68 -8.10 -5.04
CA GLY A 172 -2.53 -8.17 -5.91
C GLY A 172 -2.12 -9.57 -6.33
N TYR A 173 -0.97 -9.61 -6.97
CA TYR A 173 -0.37 -10.84 -7.44
C TYR A 173 1.14 -10.84 -7.18
N ASN A 174 1.64 -11.98 -6.70
CA ASN A 174 3.05 -12.22 -6.39
C ASN A 174 3.63 -13.19 -7.42
N PHE A 175 4.65 -12.75 -8.11
CA PHE A 175 5.40 -13.50 -9.11
C PHE A 175 6.58 -14.19 -8.41
N ALA A 176 6.69 -15.50 -8.52
CA ALA A 176 7.88 -16.23 -8.08
C ALA A 176 9.08 -15.85 -8.97
N LEU A 177 10.24 -15.64 -8.35
CA LEU A 177 11.51 -15.30 -9.00
C LEU A 177 12.45 -16.50 -9.04
#